data_842d0f2a1b9c5ad0b7af50554985ca84
#
_entry.id   842d0f2a1b9c5ad0b7af50554985ca84
#
_cell.length_a   1.000
_cell.length_b   1.000
_cell.length_c   1.000
_cell.angle_alpha   90.00
_cell.angle_beta   90.00
_cell.angle_gamma   90.00
#
_symmetry.space_group_name_H-M   'P 1'
#
loop_
_entity.id
_entity.type
_entity.pdbx_description
1 polymer ?
#
loop_
_entity_poly.entity_id
_entity_poly.type
_entity_poly.pdbx_seq_one_letter_code
_entity_poly.pdbx_strand_id
1 'polypeptide(L)' 'MDPEATREARIAVLEEEIEFVHYANELYWRQPNPSDAANAEYYRRQDRLEEIRSELAELRKT' A
#
# COMPACT_ATOMS: atom_id res chain seq x y z
N MET A 1 -15.59 -17.28 14.74
CA MET A 1 -15.18 -16.45 13.59
C MET A 1 -14.42 -17.33 12.60
N ASP A 2 -14.77 -17.24 11.33
CA ASP A 2 -14.12 -18.03 10.29
C ASP A 2 -12.73 -17.46 9.96
N PRO A 3 -11.64 -18.21 10.18
CA PRO A 3 -10.30 -17.69 9.86
C PRO A 3 -10.11 -17.35 8.39
N GLU A 4 -10.77 -18.08 7.49
CA GLU A 4 -10.68 -17.80 6.06
C GLU A 4 -11.36 -16.46 5.70
N ALA A 5 -12.52 -16.19 6.26
CA ALA A 5 -13.22 -14.93 6.05
C ALA A 5 -12.39 -13.75 6.59
N THR A 6 -11.74 -13.95 7.74
CA THR A 6 -10.87 -12.94 8.34
C THR A 6 -9.66 -12.66 7.44
N ARG A 7 -9.07 -13.71 6.89
CA ARG A 7 -7.94 -13.58 5.97
C ARG A 7 -8.34 -12.83 4.69
N GLU A 8 -9.47 -13.20 4.11
CA GLU A 8 -9.98 -12.54 2.91
C GLU A 8 -10.28 -11.06 3.16
N ALA A 9 -10.86 -10.74 4.31
CA ALA A 9 -11.13 -9.36 4.68
C ALA A 9 -9.82 -8.55 4.79
N ARG A 10 -8.79 -9.15 5.38
CA ARG A 10 -7.49 -8.49 5.51
C ARG A 10 -6.85 -8.25 4.14
N ILE A 11 -6.93 -9.25 3.24
CA ILE A 11 -6.43 -9.12 1.88
C ILE A 11 -7.12 -7.96 1.17
N ALA A 12 -8.45 -7.86 1.28
CA ALA A 12 -9.22 -6.79 0.66
C ALA A 12 -8.78 -5.41 1.16
N VAL A 13 -8.57 -5.28 2.47
CA VAL A 13 -8.10 -4.02 3.06
C VAL A 13 -6.73 -3.63 2.52
N LEU A 14 -5.81 -4.60 2.41
CA LEU A 14 -4.47 -4.33 1.90
C LEU A 14 -4.49 -3.96 0.42
N GLU A 15 -5.34 -4.60 -0.37
CA GLU A 15 -5.49 -4.26 -1.79
C GLU A 15 -6.06 -2.86 -1.98
N GLU A 16 -7.01 -2.46 -1.13
CA GLU A 16 -7.54 -1.09 -1.11
C GLU A 16 -6.44 -0.09 -0.78
N GLU A 17 -5.60 -0.42 0.18
CA GLU A 17 -4.50 0.46 0.56
C GLU A 17 -3.51 0.63 -0.60
N ILE A 18 -3.23 -0.43 -1.36
CA ILE A 18 -2.37 -0.37 -2.54
C ILE A 18 -2.94 0.62 -3.56
N GLU A 19 -4.24 0.55 -3.82
CA GLU A 19 -4.90 1.48 -4.75
C GLU A 19 -4.76 2.92 -4.31
N PHE A 20 -4.95 3.17 -3.02
CA PHE A 20 -4.79 4.51 -2.45
C PHE A 20 -3.36 5.02 -2.62
N VAL A 21 -2.37 4.16 -2.35
CA VAL A 21 -0.97 4.53 -2.49
C VAL A 21 -0.62 4.84 -3.94
N HIS A 22 -1.12 4.04 -4.88
CA HIS A 22 -0.89 4.29 -6.32
C HIS A 22 -1.48 5.62 -6.74
N TYR A 23 -2.67 5.95 -6.28
CA TYR A 23 -3.30 7.23 -6.56
C TYR A 23 -2.44 8.40 -6.03
N ALA A 24 -1.99 8.30 -4.78
CA ALA A 24 -1.14 9.31 -4.17
C ALA A 24 0.18 9.47 -4.92
N ASN A 25 0.77 8.36 -5.39
CA ASN A 25 1.99 8.38 -6.17
C ASN A 25 1.79 9.07 -7.53
N GLU A 26 0.66 8.83 -8.17
CA GLU A 26 0.35 9.51 -9.44
C GLU A 26 0.29 11.02 -9.25
N LEU A 27 -0.34 11.47 -8.19
CA LEU A 27 -0.41 12.91 -7.87
C LEU A 27 0.99 13.47 -7.62
N TYR A 28 1.82 12.70 -6.90
CA TYR A 28 3.20 13.11 -6.64
C TYR A 28 4.00 13.26 -7.93
N TRP A 29 3.90 12.29 -8.85
CA TRP A 29 4.66 12.32 -10.10
C TRP A 29 4.24 13.44 -11.04
N ARG A 30 3.05 14.00 -10.86
CA ARG A 30 2.57 15.15 -11.66
C ARG A 30 3.12 16.48 -11.17
N GLN A 31 3.70 16.53 -9.99
CA GLN A 31 4.26 17.77 -9.44
C GLN A 31 5.63 18.03 -10.06
N PRO A 32 5.83 19.23 -10.68
CA PRO A 32 7.12 19.55 -11.30
C PRO A 32 8.24 19.74 -10.29
N ASN A 33 7.94 20.25 -9.09
CA ASN A 33 8.93 20.49 -8.04
C ASN A 33 8.34 20.10 -6.68
N PRO A 34 8.28 18.80 -6.37
CA PRO A 34 7.73 18.40 -5.09
C PRO A 34 8.58 18.90 -3.93
N SER A 35 7.92 19.27 -2.83
CA SER A 35 8.59 19.73 -1.62
C SER A 35 9.34 18.59 -0.94
N ASP A 36 10.23 18.94 -0.01
CA ASP A 36 10.92 17.93 0.80
C ASP A 36 9.94 17.04 1.55
N ALA A 37 8.85 17.65 2.06
CA ALA A 37 7.80 16.89 2.74
C ALA A 37 7.11 15.91 1.79
N ALA A 38 6.82 16.36 0.55
CA ALA A 38 6.20 15.49 -0.45
C ALA A 38 7.13 14.33 -0.83
N ASN A 39 8.42 14.60 -0.94
CA ASN A 39 9.42 13.55 -1.22
C ASN A 39 9.48 12.53 -0.08
N ALA A 40 9.49 12.99 1.17
CA ALA A 40 9.52 12.12 2.33
C ALA A 40 8.27 11.23 2.38
N GLU A 41 7.10 11.78 2.09
CA GLU A 41 5.85 11.05 2.03
C GLU A 41 5.90 9.96 0.94
N TYR A 42 6.47 10.29 -0.21
CA TYR A 42 6.62 9.32 -1.30
C TYR A 42 7.47 8.13 -0.86
N TYR A 43 8.60 8.37 -0.21
CA TYR A 43 9.45 7.28 0.26
C TYR A 43 8.78 6.43 1.32
N ARG A 44 8.01 7.04 2.21
CA ARG A 44 7.22 6.29 3.19
C ARG A 44 6.19 5.39 2.52
N ARG A 45 5.56 5.88 1.45
CA ARG A 45 4.60 5.06 0.70
C ARG A 45 5.27 3.86 0.04
N GLN A 46 6.51 4.04 -0.46
CA GLN A 46 7.26 2.93 -1.06
C GLN A 46 7.58 1.86 -0.02
N ASP A 47 8.01 2.27 1.17
CA ASP A 47 8.25 1.34 2.28
C ASP A 47 6.97 0.62 2.68
N ARG A 48 5.86 1.34 2.74
CA ARG A 48 4.56 0.74 3.09
C ARG A 48 4.12 -0.27 2.03
N LEU A 49 4.32 0.02 0.75
CA LEU A 49 4.00 -0.93 -0.32
C LEU A 49 4.77 -2.23 -0.16
N GLU A 50 6.03 -2.15 0.22
CA GLU A 50 6.85 -3.33 0.45
C GLU A 50 6.30 -4.17 1.60
N GLU A 51 5.91 -3.52 2.70
CA GLU A 51 5.27 -4.19 3.83
C GLU A 51 3.98 -4.88 3.42
N ILE A 52 3.14 -4.19 2.63
CA ILE A 52 1.87 -4.73 2.15
C ILE A 52 2.11 -5.96 1.28
N ARG A 53 3.06 -5.88 0.36
CA ARG A 53 3.39 -7.00 -0.52
C ARG A 53 3.86 -8.21 0.27
N SER A 54 4.67 -7.99 1.30
CA SER A 54 5.13 -9.07 2.19
C SER A 54 3.97 -9.70 2.94
N GLU A 55 3.09 -8.88 3.50
CA GLU A 55 1.93 -9.38 4.24
C GLU A 55 0.99 -10.16 3.31
N LEU A 56 0.74 -9.64 2.11
CA LEU A 56 -0.11 -10.34 1.13
C LEU A 56 0.48 -11.70 0.74
N ALA A 57 1.80 -11.76 0.55
CA ALA A 57 2.47 -13.01 0.24
C ALA A 57 2.27 -14.02 1.35
N GLU A 58 2.38 -13.59 2.62
CA GLU A 58 2.15 -14.47 3.76
C GLU A 58 0.69 -14.94 3.82
N LEU A 59 -0.25 -14.04 3.61
CA LEU A 59 -1.68 -14.37 3.65
C LEU A 59 -2.09 -15.33 2.54
N ARG A 60 -1.39 -15.31 1.41
CA ARG A 60 -1.70 -16.16 0.26
C ARG A 60 -0.97 -17.48 0.24
N LYS A 61 -0.13 -17.74 1.23
CA LYS A 61 0.71 -18.94 1.28
C LYS A 61 -0.03 -20.24 1.58
N THR A 62 -1.21 -20.20 2.11
CA THR A 62 -1.92 -21.44 2.50
C THR A 62 -2.68 -22.07 1.36
#